data_a67b7366cc19aa904188b21f1afe88d0
#
_entry.id   a67b7366cc19aa904188b21f1afe88d0
#
_cell.length_a   1.000
_cell.length_b   1.000
_cell.length_c   1.000
_cell.angle_alpha   90.00
_cell.angle_beta   90.00
_cell.angle_gamma   90.00
#
_symmetry.space_group_name_H-M   'P 1'
#
loop_
_entity.id
_entity.type
_entity.pdbx_description
1 polymer ?
#
loop_
_entity_poly.entity_id
_entity_poly.type
_entity_poly.pdbx_seq_one_letter_code
_entity_poly.pdbx_strand_id
1 'polypeptide(L)'
;MRLFGLFVIGTVGFVLISYFEQLPVLGWLGAVISVVAWVTLGRGLAQDGASATITSGILGAWTGFVGAFSAWAFQTGNLFGLTTPGLDRVGAGFGFVGASLGLLYWPLIGAAICFGAAFFALGKRLA
;
A
#
# COMPACT_ATOMS: atom_id res chain seq x y z
N MET A 1 14.80 -0.61 -16.47
CA MET A 1 13.49 -0.75 -17.17
C MET A 1 12.51 -1.58 -16.35
N ARG A 2 12.92 -2.77 -15.89
CA ARG A 2 12.06 -3.61 -15.04
C ARG A 2 11.63 -2.90 -13.75
N LEU A 3 12.56 -2.21 -13.08
CA LEU A 3 12.28 -1.49 -11.85
C LEU A 3 11.27 -0.36 -12.07
N PHE A 4 11.45 0.40 -13.16
CA PHE A 4 10.50 1.47 -13.51
C PHE A 4 9.10 0.89 -13.75
N GLY A 5 9.01 -0.23 -14.48
CA GLY A 5 7.75 -0.92 -14.70
C GLY A 5 7.07 -1.35 -13.40
N LEU A 6 7.85 -1.87 -12.44
CA LEU A 6 7.33 -2.25 -11.14
C LEU A 6 6.81 -1.06 -10.34
N PHE A 7 7.50 0.09 -10.41
CA PHE A 7 7.02 1.30 -9.76
C PHE A 7 5.69 1.77 -10.35
N VAL A 8 5.57 1.77 -11.69
CA VAL A 8 4.34 2.19 -12.38
C VAL A 8 3.19 1.23 -12.04
N ILE A 9 3.41 -0.07 -12.19
CA ILE A 9 2.40 -1.09 -11.90
C ILE A 9 1.99 -1.06 -10.44
N GLY A 10 2.97 -0.93 -9.54
CA GLY A 10 2.71 -0.83 -8.11
C GLY A 10 1.89 0.41 -7.77
N THR A 11 2.23 1.56 -8.36
CA THR A 11 1.49 2.80 -8.14
C THR A 11 0.04 2.67 -8.57
N VAL A 12 -0.21 2.21 -9.80
CA VAL A 12 -1.57 2.04 -10.31
C VAL A 12 -2.32 0.98 -9.50
N GLY A 13 -1.67 -0.14 -9.21
CA GLY A 13 -2.27 -1.23 -8.46
C GLY A 13 -2.69 -0.81 -7.05
N PHE A 14 -1.84 -0.08 -6.34
CA PHE A 14 -2.18 0.35 -4.98
C PHE A 14 -3.22 1.47 -4.94
N VAL A 15 -3.31 2.30 -5.98
CA VAL A 15 -4.44 3.23 -6.11
C VAL A 15 -5.75 2.44 -6.22
N LEU A 16 -5.79 1.42 -7.09
CA LEU A 16 -6.97 0.58 -7.25
C LEU A 16 -7.32 -0.19 -5.98
N ILE A 17 -6.33 -0.75 -5.30
CA ILE A 17 -6.52 -1.46 -4.03
C ILE A 17 -7.10 -0.51 -2.97
N SER A 18 -6.61 0.72 -2.93
CA SER A 18 -7.10 1.73 -1.99
C SER A 18 -8.58 2.01 -2.18
N TYR A 19 -9.04 2.16 -3.42
CA TYR A 19 -10.47 2.34 -3.69
C TYR A 19 -11.27 1.09 -3.32
N PHE A 20 -10.72 -0.08 -3.55
CA PHE A 20 -11.35 -1.34 -3.15
C PHE A 20 -11.53 -1.42 -1.64
N GLU A 21 -10.54 -0.95 -0.86
CA GLU A 21 -10.59 -0.92 0.60
C GLU A 21 -11.70 -0.02 1.14
N GLN A 22 -12.22 0.92 0.35
CA GLN A 22 -13.32 1.79 0.78
C GLN A 22 -14.68 1.10 0.70
N LEU A 23 -14.78 -0.10 0.13
CA LEU A 23 -16.03 -0.87 0.10
C LEU A 23 -16.38 -1.36 1.50
N PRO A 24 -17.67 -1.22 1.92
CA PRO A 24 -18.03 -1.43 3.34
C PRO A 24 -17.78 -2.85 3.87
N VAL A 25 -18.00 -3.89 3.04
CA VAL A 25 -17.88 -5.28 3.48
C VAL A 25 -16.58 -5.92 3.04
N LEU A 26 -16.04 -5.48 1.90
CA LEU A 26 -14.88 -6.11 1.26
C LEU A 26 -13.57 -5.38 1.55
N GLY A 27 -13.61 -4.31 2.36
CA GLY A 27 -12.43 -3.50 2.65
C GLY A 27 -11.26 -4.29 3.24
N TRP A 28 -11.55 -5.27 4.11
CA TRP A 28 -10.52 -6.11 4.71
C TRP A 28 -9.76 -6.95 3.67
N LEU A 29 -10.43 -7.33 2.56
CA LEU A 29 -9.77 -8.04 1.47
C LEU A 29 -8.70 -7.17 0.81
N GLY A 30 -8.92 -5.86 0.74
CA GLY A 30 -7.91 -4.93 0.24
C GLY A 30 -6.63 -4.97 1.05
N ALA A 31 -6.72 -5.04 2.38
CA ALA A 31 -5.56 -5.18 3.24
C ALA A 31 -4.80 -6.48 2.96
N VAL A 32 -5.51 -7.60 2.83
CA VAL A 32 -4.92 -8.89 2.50
C VAL A 32 -4.22 -8.83 1.13
N ILE A 33 -4.87 -8.26 0.13
CA ILE A 33 -4.31 -8.10 -1.22
C ILE A 33 -3.04 -7.24 -1.16
N SER A 34 -3.03 -6.18 -0.37
CA SER A 34 -1.85 -5.32 -0.20
C SER A 34 -0.67 -6.11 0.37
N VAL A 35 -0.89 -6.91 1.41
CA VAL A 35 0.17 -7.73 2.01
C VAL A 35 0.72 -8.73 0.97
N VAL A 36 -0.15 -9.42 0.25
CA VAL A 36 0.25 -10.37 -0.79
C VAL A 36 1.05 -9.65 -1.88
N ALA A 37 0.60 -8.47 -2.31
CA ALA A 37 1.29 -7.67 -3.33
C ALA A 37 2.70 -7.29 -2.87
N TRP A 38 2.85 -6.81 -1.64
CA TRP A 38 4.16 -6.43 -1.11
C TRP A 38 5.11 -7.62 -0.99
N VAL A 39 4.61 -8.76 -0.54
CA VAL A 39 5.42 -10.00 -0.46
C VAL A 39 5.87 -10.41 -1.87
N THR A 40 4.96 -10.38 -2.84
CA THR A 40 5.27 -10.76 -4.22
C THR A 40 6.30 -9.80 -4.84
N LEU A 41 6.15 -8.49 -4.63
CA LEU A 41 7.09 -7.49 -5.12
C LEU A 41 8.47 -7.66 -4.50
N GLY A 42 8.53 -7.87 -3.18
CA GLY A 42 9.79 -8.07 -2.48
C GLY A 42 10.52 -9.32 -2.96
N ARG A 43 9.80 -10.43 -3.09
CA ARG A 43 10.38 -11.68 -3.59
C ARG A 43 10.86 -11.56 -5.04
N GLY A 44 10.08 -10.87 -5.86
CA GLY A 44 10.46 -10.64 -7.26
C GLY A 44 11.73 -9.82 -7.38
N LEU A 45 11.87 -8.76 -6.59
CA LEU A 45 13.06 -7.90 -6.61
C LEU A 45 14.29 -8.59 -6.04
N ALA A 46 14.12 -9.53 -5.11
CA ALA A 46 15.25 -10.27 -4.55
C ALA A 46 16.05 -11.04 -5.61
N GLN A 47 15.44 -11.34 -6.75
CA GLN A 47 16.13 -11.99 -7.87
C GLN A 47 17.22 -11.10 -8.47
N ASP A 48 17.16 -9.80 -8.26
CA ASP A 48 18.11 -8.84 -8.81
C ASP A 48 19.34 -8.62 -7.90
N GLY A 49 19.42 -9.32 -6.77
CA GLY A 49 20.58 -9.33 -5.88
C GLY A 49 20.38 -8.59 -4.58
N ALA A 50 21.47 -8.45 -3.80
CA ALA A 50 21.40 -7.87 -2.45
C ALA A 50 20.97 -6.40 -2.43
N SER A 51 21.38 -5.61 -3.42
CA SER A 51 21.01 -4.19 -3.50
C SER A 51 19.49 -4.01 -3.70
N ALA A 52 18.82 -4.99 -4.27
CA ALA A 52 17.39 -4.97 -4.48
C ALA A 52 16.58 -5.02 -3.19
N THR A 53 17.19 -5.44 -2.06
CA THR A 53 16.53 -5.43 -0.75
C THR A 53 16.18 -4.00 -0.33
N ILE A 54 17.12 -3.08 -0.49
CA ILE A 54 16.89 -1.66 -0.18
C ILE A 54 15.87 -1.08 -1.16
N THR A 55 15.99 -1.41 -2.44
CA THR A 55 15.06 -0.96 -3.47
C THR A 55 13.64 -1.46 -3.19
N SER A 56 13.50 -2.70 -2.71
CA SER A 56 12.19 -3.24 -2.37
C SER A 56 11.58 -2.50 -1.19
N GLY A 57 12.38 -2.12 -0.20
CA GLY A 57 11.91 -1.28 0.90
C GLY A 57 11.39 0.07 0.43
N ILE A 58 12.11 0.70 -0.49
CA ILE A 58 11.69 1.98 -1.09
C ILE A 58 10.39 1.80 -1.87
N LEU A 59 10.29 0.76 -2.67
CA LEU A 59 9.06 0.45 -3.42
C LEU A 59 7.88 0.20 -2.49
N GLY A 60 8.09 -0.54 -1.41
CA GLY A 60 7.07 -0.78 -0.40
C GLY A 60 6.61 0.50 0.28
N ALA A 61 7.55 1.37 0.65
CA ALA A 61 7.23 2.68 1.22
C ALA A 61 6.43 3.54 0.24
N TRP A 62 6.85 3.58 -1.01
CA TRP A 62 6.17 4.37 -2.04
C TRP A 62 4.76 3.88 -2.30
N THR A 63 4.58 2.57 -2.52
CA THR A 63 3.26 2.01 -2.79
C THR A 63 2.34 2.11 -1.57
N GLY A 64 2.88 1.95 -0.37
CA GLY A 64 2.12 2.17 0.86
C GLY A 64 1.67 3.62 1.00
N PHE A 65 2.53 4.57 0.66
CA PHE A 65 2.19 5.98 0.66
C PHE A 65 1.11 6.29 -0.39
N VAL A 66 1.25 5.76 -1.61
CA VAL A 66 0.28 5.98 -2.69
C VAL A 66 -1.10 5.47 -2.28
N GLY A 67 -1.17 4.26 -1.72
CA GLY A 67 -2.42 3.69 -1.24
C GLY A 67 -3.03 4.51 -0.12
N ALA A 68 -2.22 4.90 0.86
CA ALA A 68 -2.66 5.70 2.00
C ALA A 68 -3.12 7.09 1.56
N PHE A 69 -2.41 7.72 0.63
CA PHE A 69 -2.78 9.03 0.09
C PHE A 69 -4.11 8.95 -0.66
N SER A 70 -4.32 7.91 -1.46
CA SER A 70 -5.58 7.72 -2.18
C SER A 70 -6.75 7.54 -1.21
N ALA A 71 -6.55 6.76 -0.14
CA ALA A 71 -7.56 6.59 0.90
C ALA A 71 -7.83 7.91 1.64
N TRP A 72 -6.78 8.66 1.93
CA TRP A 72 -6.91 9.97 2.57
C TRP A 72 -7.69 10.94 1.70
N ALA A 73 -7.42 10.97 0.40
CA ALA A 73 -8.15 11.81 -0.54
C ALA A 73 -9.64 11.44 -0.57
N PHE A 74 -9.95 10.13 -0.58
CA PHE A 74 -11.33 9.65 -0.55
C PHE A 74 -12.03 10.07 0.74
N GLN A 75 -11.40 9.90 1.89
CA GLN A 75 -11.97 10.26 3.18
C GLN A 75 -12.11 11.77 3.35
N THR A 76 -11.20 12.55 2.76
CA THR A 76 -11.34 14.01 2.71
C THR A 76 -12.58 14.39 1.90
N GLY A 77 -12.82 13.71 0.78
CA GLY A 77 -14.04 13.90 0.00
C GLY A 77 -15.30 13.59 0.80
N ASN A 78 -15.26 12.57 1.66
CA ASN A 78 -16.38 12.22 2.54
C ASN A 78 -16.72 13.35 3.52
N LEU A 79 -15.71 14.06 4.05
CA LEU A 79 -15.94 15.20 4.95
C LEU A 79 -16.74 16.30 4.25
N PHE A 80 -16.55 16.47 2.95
CA PHE A 80 -17.26 17.48 2.16
C PHE A 80 -18.51 16.92 1.47
N GLY A 81 -18.88 15.65 1.74
CA GLY A 81 -20.07 15.03 1.16
C GLY A 81 -19.95 14.69 -0.33
N LEU A 82 -18.73 14.62 -0.86
CA LEU A 82 -18.49 14.45 -2.31
C LEU A 82 -18.41 12.99 -2.75
N THR A 83 -17.98 12.08 -1.87
CA THR A 83 -17.66 10.70 -2.28
C THR A 83 -18.66 9.66 -1.78
N THR A 84 -19.27 9.83 -0.62
CA THR A 84 -20.25 8.88 -0.07
C THR A 84 -21.51 9.62 0.35
N PRO A 85 -22.57 9.58 -0.48
CA PRO A 85 -23.83 10.23 -0.11
C PRO A 85 -24.44 9.59 1.14
N GLY A 86 -24.96 10.41 2.05
CA GLY A 86 -25.65 9.92 3.24
C GLY A 86 -24.75 9.53 4.40
N LEU A 87 -23.43 9.64 4.26
CA LEU A 87 -22.50 9.40 5.37
C LEU A 87 -22.61 10.52 6.39
N ASP A 88 -22.75 10.16 7.68
CA ASP A 88 -22.87 11.16 8.73
C ASP A 88 -21.51 11.83 9.00
N ARG A 89 -21.56 13.00 9.69
CA ARG A 89 -20.35 13.78 9.95
C ARG A 89 -19.41 13.07 10.92
N VAL A 90 -19.95 12.31 11.88
CA VAL A 90 -19.14 11.59 12.85
C VAL A 90 -18.36 10.49 12.15
N GLY A 91 -19.05 9.69 11.31
CA GLY A 91 -18.40 8.63 10.54
C GLY A 91 -17.34 9.19 9.58
N ALA A 92 -17.65 10.29 8.90
CA ALA A 92 -16.71 10.95 8.01
C ALA A 92 -15.47 11.46 8.76
N GLY A 93 -15.66 12.02 9.96
CA GLY A 93 -14.57 12.48 10.82
C GLY A 93 -13.65 11.36 11.25
N PHE A 94 -14.20 10.23 11.71
CA PHE A 94 -13.42 9.07 12.07
C PHE A 94 -12.64 8.49 10.89
N GLY A 95 -13.28 8.42 9.72
CA GLY A 95 -12.61 7.96 8.49
C GLY A 95 -11.44 8.86 8.12
N PHE A 96 -11.62 10.19 8.22
CA PHE A 96 -10.56 11.14 7.93
C PHE A 96 -9.38 11.00 8.90
N VAL A 97 -9.65 10.88 10.21
CA VAL A 97 -8.59 10.70 11.22
C VAL A 97 -7.83 9.40 10.96
N GLY A 98 -8.55 8.30 10.72
CA GLY A 98 -7.91 7.01 10.43
C GLY A 98 -7.04 7.06 9.18
N ALA A 99 -7.53 7.69 8.11
CA ALA A 99 -6.77 7.83 6.86
C ALA A 99 -5.54 8.72 7.05
N SER A 100 -5.66 9.80 7.84
CA SER A 100 -4.53 10.68 8.15
C SER A 100 -3.43 9.95 8.91
N LEU A 101 -3.79 9.12 9.89
CA LEU A 101 -2.83 8.27 10.59
C LEU A 101 -2.22 7.25 9.64
N GLY A 102 -2.99 6.75 8.68
CA GLY A 102 -2.51 5.80 7.66
C GLY A 102 -1.40 6.38 6.80
N LEU A 103 -1.38 7.69 6.54
CA LEU A 103 -0.28 8.33 5.83
C LEU A 103 1.05 8.17 6.55
N LEU A 104 1.04 7.95 7.86
CA LEU A 104 2.25 7.75 8.66
C LEU A 104 2.66 6.28 8.70
N TYR A 105 1.72 5.36 8.96
CA TYR A 105 2.11 3.97 9.22
C TYR A 105 2.07 3.06 7.98
N TRP A 106 1.22 3.31 6.99
CA TRP A 106 1.16 2.44 5.81
C TRP A 106 2.45 2.40 5.00
N PRO A 107 3.14 3.53 4.77
CA PRO A 107 4.46 3.47 4.11
C PRO A 107 5.47 2.62 4.89
N LEU A 108 5.46 2.71 6.22
CA LEU A 108 6.36 1.92 7.07
C LEU A 108 6.04 0.43 6.99
N ILE A 109 4.74 0.08 7.00
CA ILE A 109 4.29 -1.31 6.88
C ILE A 109 4.68 -1.86 5.51
N GLY A 110 4.44 -1.12 4.43
CA GLY A 110 4.81 -1.52 3.09
C GLY A 110 6.30 -1.72 2.93
N ALA A 111 7.09 -0.79 3.45
CA ALA A 111 8.55 -0.90 3.44
C ALA A 111 9.03 -2.15 4.20
N ALA A 112 8.50 -2.38 5.39
CA ALA A 112 8.87 -3.52 6.23
C ALA A 112 8.53 -4.85 5.55
N ILE A 113 7.34 -4.96 4.96
CA ILE A 113 6.90 -6.20 4.31
C ILE A 113 7.72 -6.47 3.05
N CYS A 114 7.90 -5.48 2.18
CA CYS A 114 8.69 -5.64 0.95
C CYS A 114 10.15 -5.95 1.26
N PHE A 115 10.75 -5.20 2.18
CA PHE A 115 12.14 -5.41 2.59
C PHE A 115 12.31 -6.80 3.20
N GLY A 116 11.43 -7.18 4.13
CA GLY A 116 11.48 -8.48 4.79
C GLY A 116 11.32 -9.63 3.80
N ALA A 117 10.38 -9.52 2.87
CA ALA A 117 10.16 -10.55 1.85
C ALA A 117 11.38 -10.70 0.94
N ALA A 118 11.99 -9.58 0.53
CA ALA A 118 13.21 -9.60 -0.28
C ALA A 118 14.37 -10.19 0.50
N PHE A 119 14.54 -9.83 1.75
CA PHE A 119 15.60 -10.32 2.62
C PHE A 119 15.51 -11.84 2.81
N PHE A 120 14.31 -12.35 3.11
CA PHE A 120 14.11 -13.79 3.29
C PHE A 120 14.31 -14.57 1.98
N ALA A 121 13.83 -14.03 0.86
CA ALA A 121 14.00 -14.67 -0.44
C ALA A 121 15.47 -14.72 -0.83
N LEU A 122 16.23 -13.64 -0.57
CA LEU A 122 17.67 -13.59 -0.82
C LEU A 122 18.41 -14.58 0.08
N GLY A 123 18.06 -14.67 1.34
CA GLY A 123 18.65 -15.62 2.28
C GLY A 123 18.47 -17.07 1.83
N LYS A 124 17.30 -17.43 1.32
CA LYS A 124 17.05 -18.76 0.77
C LYS A 124 17.92 -19.07 -0.45
N ARG A 125 18.19 -18.07 -1.29
CA ARG A 125 19.06 -18.25 -2.47
C ARG A 125 20.50 -18.47 -2.07
N LEU A 126 20.95 -17.82 -0.99
CA LEU A 126 22.32 -17.92 -0.52
C LEU A 126 22.56 -19.16 0.34
N ALA A 127 21.51 -19.73 0.89
CA ALA A 127 21.57 -20.97 1.64
C ALA A 127 21.58 -22.16 0.70
#